data_d79dea45000e6d75dc2951553312910a
#
_entry.id   d79dea45000e6d75dc2951553312910a
#
_cell.length_a   1.000
_cell.length_b   1.000
_cell.length_c   1.000
_cell.angle_alpha   90.00
_cell.angle_beta   90.00
_cell.angle_gamma   90.00
#
_symmetry.space_group_name_H-M   'P 1'
#
loop_
_entity.id
_entity.type
_entity.pdbx_description
1 polymer ?
#
loop_
_entity_poly.entity_id
_entity_poly.type
_entity_poly.pdbx_seq_one_letter_code
_entity_poly.pdbx_strand_id
1 'polypeptide(L)'
;MRADILRTYKSVHTWTGIVSGMALFIAFYAGALTVFKEPLERWASPPQQQAALPLEQAQALIVRTLQAEPAAARDFTLHLHDAENLPGRLSWQVRAPGADDHDARHVRHFVATLDAEGRAQVQPAAPTQLGDFIDVLHRVVGLPVDNDPNRWLMGVVSALYALALVSGVVVLLPSLVKDFFALRVGRNLKRLWLDAHNVVGIVSLPFHLVMALTAVVFAFHDGIYALQDRLLHEGRLAGAFQRPAASAGAAPRDPATMRAPAELLAAVRAIAPSFEPTAMQYLQPTGPRAAVRVWGQDESAVAPRARGGFVVVDPYSARIVNRDSLPGQQSAANTVISSFFALHMASFAGDPVKWLYFVLGLAGAWLFYSGNLLWIESRRKRGAEPPRRTRWMAAATIGVCLGSVCGISATIAAAKWLPGLVADVAAGHRALYYAVFFTAIGWAFWRGSARGSVQLLWVAVVLTAAIPASSLLGVLAPGLGPWPTASAAALGVDLTAAVGALLLAWMARATARRVRHGPAPSVWAAPAADAAAPAGALSGTER
;
A
#
# COMPACT_ATOMS: atom_id res chain seq x y z
N MET A 1 4.51 8.00 39.47
CA MET A 1 3.13 7.69 39.01
C MET A 1 2.52 6.66 39.94
N ARG A 2 1.22 6.78 40.31
CA ARG A 2 0.54 5.85 41.22
C ARG A 2 0.45 4.46 40.57
N ALA A 3 0.63 3.38 41.37
CA ALA A 3 0.67 2.01 40.89
C ALA A 3 -0.67 1.50 40.30
N ASP A 4 -1.79 2.02 40.77
CA ASP A 4 -3.12 1.73 40.25
C ASP A 4 -3.33 2.30 38.83
N ILE A 5 -2.89 3.53 38.57
CA ILE A 5 -2.93 4.18 37.26
C ILE A 5 -2.10 3.37 36.25
N LEU A 6 -0.86 3.03 36.63
CA LEU A 6 0.02 2.23 35.75
C LEU A 6 -0.60 0.87 35.40
N ARG A 7 -1.27 0.24 36.38
CA ARG A 7 -1.96 -1.06 36.16
C ARG A 7 -3.11 -0.92 35.16
N THR A 8 -3.90 0.15 35.26
CA THR A 8 -5.01 0.43 34.35
C THR A 8 -4.51 0.66 32.93
N TYR A 9 -3.52 1.55 32.73
CA TYR A 9 -2.96 1.79 31.40
C TYR A 9 -2.31 0.55 30.78
N LYS A 10 -1.63 -0.28 31.59
CA LYS A 10 -1.10 -1.57 31.13
C LYS A 10 -2.21 -2.53 30.69
N SER A 11 -3.34 -2.55 31.37
CA SER A 11 -4.50 -3.35 30.96
C SER A 11 -5.09 -2.83 29.65
N VAL A 12 -5.30 -1.52 29.52
CA VAL A 12 -5.78 -0.88 28.29
C VAL A 12 -4.86 -1.20 27.13
N HIS A 13 -3.56 -0.92 27.26
CA HIS A 13 -2.55 -1.23 26.23
C HIS A 13 -2.60 -2.69 25.77
N THR A 14 -2.68 -3.61 26.73
CA THR A 14 -2.72 -5.05 26.43
C THR A 14 -3.97 -5.43 25.65
N TRP A 15 -5.16 -4.98 26.09
CA TRP A 15 -6.40 -5.38 25.43
C TRP A 15 -6.59 -4.72 24.07
N THR A 16 -6.32 -3.42 23.94
CA THR A 16 -6.40 -2.72 22.66
C THR A 16 -5.40 -3.28 21.66
N GLY A 17 -4.14 -3.54 22.11
CA GLY A 17 -3.11 -4.13 21.25
C GLY A 17 -3.46 -5.53 20.76
N ILE A 18 -4.09 -6.39 21.59
CA ILE A 18 -4.48 -7.74 21.16
C ILE A 18 -5.67 -7.72 20.20
N VAL A 19 -6.67 -6.89 20.49
CA VAL A 19 -7.88 -6.80 19.65
C VAL A 19 -7.54 -6.27 18.26
N SER A 20 -6.69 -5.24 18.17
CA SER A 20 -6.32 -4.62 16.88
C SER A 20 -5.02 -5.15 16.27
N GLY A 21 -4.20 -5.91 17.02
CA GLY A 21 -2.82 -6.21 16.64
C GLY A 21 -2.66 -6.99 15.33
N MET A 22 -3.52 -7.98 15.05
CA MET A 22 -3.47 -8.74 13.80
C MET A 22 -3.94 -7.88 12.60
N ALA A 23 -4.99 -7.07 12.78
CA ALA A 23 -5.46 -6.14 11.78
C ALA A 23 -4.40 -5.06 11.46
N LEU A 24 -3.77 -4.52 12.51
CA LEU A 24 -2.67 -3.55 12.37
C LEU A 24 -1.43 -4.19 11.72
N PHE A 25 -1.14 -5.47 11.97
CA PHE A 25 -0.06 -6.14 11.25
C PHE A 25 -0.30 -6.10 9.74
N ILE A 26 -1.50 -6.48 9.29
CA ILE A 26 -1.84 -6.47 7.85
C ILE A 26 -1.77 -5.04 7.31
N ALA A 27 -2.39 -4.08 8.02
CA ALA A 27 -2.39 -2.68 7.60
C ALA A 27 -0.97 -2.12 7.45
N PHE A 28 -0.08 -2.35 8.43
CA PHE A 28 1.29 -1.85 8.38
C PHE A 28 2.15 -2.59 7.36
N TYR A 29 1.99 -3.90 7.21
CA TYR A 29 2.72 -4.68 6.21
C TYR A 29 2.33 -4.27 4.78
N ALA A 30 1.03 -4.23 4.48
CA ALA A 30 0.53 -3.76 3.20
C ALA A 30 0.87 -2.27 2.98
N GLY A 31 0.69 -1.42 3.99
CA GLY A 31 1.03 0.01 3.94
C GLY A 31 2.51 0.29 3.68
N ALA A 32 3.42 -0.53 4.22
CA ALA A 32 4.84 -0.43 3.88
C ALA A 32 5.10 -0.66 2.39
N LEU A 33 4.41 -1.63 1.79
CA LEU A 33 4.54 -1.93 0.36
C LEU A 33 3.91 -0.84 -0.52
N THR A 34 2.82 -0.20 -0.08
CA THR A 34 2.16 0.87 -0.85
C THR A 34 2.99 2.12 -1.01
N VAL A 35 4.02 2.34 -0.18
CA VAL A 35 5.01 3.41 -0.38
C VAL A 35 5.70 3.30 -1.74
N PHE A 36 5.85 2.06 -2.24
CA PHE A 36 6.43 1.73 -3.54
C PHE A 36 5.37 1.20 -4.54
N LYS A 37 4.16 1.73 -4.47
CA LYS A 37 3.05 1.34 -5.36
C LYS A 37 3.40 1.48 -6.84
N GLU A 38 3.97 2.61 -7.25
CA GLU A 38 4.36 2.85 -8.65
C GLU A 38 5.44 1.88 -9.15
N PRO A 39 6.56 1.63 -8.45
CA PRO A 39 7.50 0.58 -8.78
C PRO A 39 6.87 -0.82 -8.91
N LEU A 40 5.92 -1.16 -8.04
CA LEU A 40 5.19 -2.44 -8.10
C LEU A 40 4.31 -2.53 -9.35
N GLU A 41 3.61 -1.45 -9.69
CA GLU A 41 2.78 -1.40 -10.90
C GLU A 41 3.63 -1.48 -12.17
N ARG A 42 4.78 -0.79 -12.25
CA ARG A 42 5.74 -0.91 -13.36
C ARG A 42 6.29 -2.32 -13.48
N TRP A 43 6.67 -2.95 -12.36
CA TRP A 43 7.16 -4.32 -12.34
C TRP A 43 6.11 -5.32 -12.84
N ALA A 44 4.84 -5.11 -12.50
CA ALA A 44 3.71 -5.96 -12.84
C ALA A 44 3.10 -5.65 -14.22
N SER A 45 3.59 -4.64 -14.94
CA SER A 45 3.13 -4.28 -16.27
C SER A 45 4.09 -4.79 -17.36
N PRO A 46 3.59 -5.31 -18.48
CA PRO A 46 4.46 -5.69 -19.60
C PRO A 46 5.19 -4.46 -20.16
N PRO A 47 6.44 -4.62 -20.63
CA PRO A 47 7.19 -3.52 -21.22
C PRO A 47 6.49 -2.98 -22.46
N GLN A 48 6.58 -1.67 -22.66
CA GLN A 48 5.99 -1.03 -23.84
C GLN A 48 6.67 -1.49 -25.12
N GLN A 49 5.84 -1.74 -26.14
CA GLN A 49 6.33 -2.10 -27.48
C GLN A 49 6.29 -0.90 -28.46
N GLN A 50 5.70 0.23 -28.06
CA GLN A 50 5.55 1.40 -28.92
C GLN A 50 6.61 2.46 -28.60
N ALA A 51 7.15 3.09 -29.64
CA ALA A 51 8.03 4.24 -29.49
C ALA A 51 7.27 5.42 -28.84
N ALA A 52 7.96 6.13 -27.94
CA ALA A 52 7.42 7.32 -27.32
C ALA A 52 7.09 8.40 -28.35
N LEU A 53 5.87 8.92 -28.31
CA LEU A 53 5.48 10.06 -29.15
C LEU A 53 6.16 11.34 -28.62
N PRO A 54 6.87 12.12 -29.48
CA PRO A 54 7.43 13.42 -29.09
C PRO A 54 6.36 14.38 -28.53
N LEU A 55 6.72 15.18 -27.54
CA LEU A 55 5.77 16.11 -26.90
C LEU A 55 5.26 17.18 -27.88
N GLU A 56 6.04 17.53 -28.89
CA GLU A 56 5.68 18.47 -29.96
C GLU A 56 4.47 17.98 -30.77
N GLN A 57 4.25 16.67 -30.86
CA GLN A 57 3.12 16.06 -31.53
C GLN A 57 1.88 15.91 -30.62
N ALA A 58 1.98 16.28 -29.35
CA ALA A 58 0.91 16.08 -28.38
C ALA A 58 -0.38 16.85 -28.75
N GLN A 59 -0.26 18.06 -29.32
CA GLN A 59 -1.44 18.83 -29.77
C GLN A 59 -2.18 18.10 -30.90
N ALA A 60 -1.46 17.55 -31.88
CA ALA A 60 -2.06 16.77 -32.96
C ALA A 60 -2.71 15.48 -32.42
N LEU A 61 -2.05 14.79 -31.48
CA LEU A 61 -2.61 13.62 -30.82
C LEU A 61 -3.93 13.93 -30.10
N ILE A 62 -3.98 15.02 -29.31
CA ILE A 62 -5.19 15.45 -28.59
C ILE A 62 -6.34 15.69 -29.58
N VAL A 63 -6.12 16.53 -30.59
CA VAL A 63 -7.17 16.91 -31.54
C VAL A 63 -7.69 15.68 -32.28
N ARG A 64 -6.81 14.82 -32.80
CA ARG A 64 -7.19 13.63 -33.56
C ARG A 64 -7.85 12.57 -32.70
N THR A 65 -7.41 12.38 -31.45
CA THR A 65 -8.05 11.47 -30.52
C THR A 65 -9.47 11.93 -30.21
N LEU A 66 -9.69 13.23 -29.94
CA LEU A 66 -11.04 13.77 -29.66
C LEU A 66 -11.97 13.68 -30.88
N GLN A 67 -11.43 13.73 -32.11
CA GLN A 67 -12.19 13.52 -33.35
C GLN A 67 -12.56 12.04 -33.56
N ALA A 68 -11.64 11.11 -33.26
CA ALA A 68 -11.86 9.68 -33.44
C ALA A 68 -12.71 9.07 -32.30
N GLU A 69 -12.54 9.53 -31.07
CA GLU A 69 -13.12 8.96 -29.85
C GLU A 69 -13.80 10.04 -28.99
N PRO A 70 -15.10 10.34 -29.25
CA PRO A 70 -15.84 11.34 -28.48
C PRO A 70 -15.92 11.06 -26.98
N ALA A 71 -15.77 9.79 -26.56
CA ALA A 71 -15.74 9.39 -25.15
C ALA A 71 -14.55 10.00 -24.39
N ALA A 72 -13.43 10.26 -25.07
CA ALA A 72 -12.28 10.95 -24.51
C ALA A 72 -12.56 12.43 -24.17
N ALA A 73 -13.60 13.04 -24.74
CA ALA A 73 -13.99 14.42 -24.46
C ALA A 73 -14.56 14.62 -23.05
N ARG A 74 -14.83 13.56 -22.29
CA ARG A 74 -15.19 13.67 -20.87
C ARG A 74 -13.98 14.07 -20.01
N ASP A 75 -12.93 13.30 -20.10
CA ASP A 75 -11.64 13.56 -19.49
C ASP A 75 -10.56 12.66 -20.10
N PHE A 76 -9.35 13.16 -20.21
CA PHE A 76 -8.18 12.36 -20.59
C PHE A 76 -6.92 12.93 -19.92
N THR A 77 -5.88 12.11 -19.85
CA THR A 77 -4.57 12.50 -19.31
C THR A 77 -3.51 12.40 -20.40
N LEU A 78 -2.79 13.49 -20.60
CA LEU A 78 -1.57 13.55 -21.40
C LEU A 78 -0.37 13.32 -20.45
N HIS A 79 0.40 12.26 -20.68
CA HIS A 79 1.60 11.94 -19.92
C HIS A 79 2.79 12.68 -20.51
N LEU A 80 3.52 13.45 -19.68
CA LEU A 80 4.65 14.27 -20.13
C LEU A 80 5.97 13.48 -20.21
N HIS A 81 6.07 12.41 -19.41
CA HIS A 81 7.17 11.47 -19.46
C HIS A 81 6.67 10.11 -19.97
N ASP A 82 7.59 9.34 -20.52
CA ASP A 82 7.27 7.98 -20.93
C ASP A 82 6.91 7.16 -19.68
N ALA A 83 5.65 6.76 -19.62
CA ALA A 83 5.19 5.89 -18.57
C ALA A 83 5.46 4.45 -19.02
N GLU A 84 6.38 3.75 -18.34
CA GLU A 84 6.77 2.38 -18.65
C GLU A 84 5.60 1.37 -18.63
N ASN A 85 4.49 1.75 -17.98
CA ASN A 85 3.31 0.92 -17.79
C ASN A 85 2.10 1.33 -18.65
N LEU A 86 2.22 2.38 -19.49
CA LEU A 86 1.14 2.83 -20.37
C LEU A 86 1.66 2.98 -21.79
N PRO A 87 1.21 2.15 -22.74
CA PRO A 87 1.64 2.23 -24.13
C PRO A 87 0.96 3.41 -24.84
N GLY A 88 1.53 4.57 -24.72
CA GLY A 88 1.01 5.78 -25.37
C GLY A 88 1.01 7.01 -24.46
N ARG A 89 1.05 8.17 -25.08
CA ARG A 89 1.16 9.44 -24.38
C ARG A 89 -0.18 9.96 -23.86
N LEU A 90 -1.31 9.51 -24.41
CA LEU A 90 -2.64 9.93 -24.03
C LEU A 90 -3.45 8.74 -23.52
N SER A 91 -4.11 8.91 -22.36
CA SER A 91 -4.95 7.86 -21.76
C SER A 91 -6.26 8.42 -21.24
N TRP A 92 -7.33 7.62 -21.27
CA TRP A 92 -8.60 7.94 -20.63
C TRP A 92 -9.32 6.69 -20.14
N GLN A 93 -10.39 6.92 -19.38
CA GLN A 93 -11.20 5.87 -18.80
C GLN A 93 -12.66 6.03 -19.24
N VAL A 94 -13.30 4.92 -19.55
CA VAL A 94 -14.75 4.87 -19.82
C VAL A 94 -15.38 3.97 -18.77
N ARG A 95 -16.28 4.54 -17.98
CA ARG A 95 -17.05 3.80 -16.96
C ARG A 95 -18.34 3.28 -17.54
N ALA A 96 -18.80 2.12 -17.07
CA ALA A 96 -20.12 1.62 -17.39
C ALA A 96 -21.19 2.58 -16.81
N PRO A 97 -22.32 2.75 -17.51
CA PRO A 97 -23.42 3.56 -17.01
C PRO A 97 -23.89 3.05 -15.63
N GLY A 98 -24.00 3.95 -14.65
CA GLY A 98 -24.46 3.62 -13.30
C GLY A 98 -23.38 3.01 -12.37
N ALA A 99 -22.15 2.81 -12.83
CA ALA A 99 -21.05 2.40 -11.96
C ALA A 99 -20.65 3.53 -11.00
N ASP A 100 -20.40 3.17 -9.73
CA ASP A 100 -19.92 4.09 -8.71
C ASP A 100 -18.54 4.67 -9.13
N ASP A 101 -18.30 5.93 -8.73
CA ASP A 101 -17.03 6.63 -9.03
C ASP A 101 -15.79 5.91 -8.44
N HIS A 102 -15.99 5.04 -7.48
CA HIS A 102 -14.94 4.27 -6.82
C HIS A 102 -14.88 2.80 -7.26
N ASP A 103 -15.78 2.34 -8.15
CA ASP A 103 -15.75 0.96 -8.65
C ASP A 103 -14.79 0.82 -9.84
N ALA A 104 -13.58 0.32 -9.55
CA ALA A 104 -12.57 0.05 -10.56
C ALA A 104 -12.93 -1.14 -11.49
N ARG A 105 -13.93 -1.96 -11.14
CA ARG A 105 -14.29 -3.20 -11.88
C ARG A 105 -14.99 -2.93 -13.20
N HIS A 106 -15.67 -1.79 -13.32
CA HIS A 106 -16.46 -1.41 -14.48
C HIS A 106 -15.84 -0.25 -15.26
N VAL A 107 -14.51 -0.12 -15.17
CA VAL A 107 -13.73 0.90 -15.87
C VAL A 107 -12.92 0.25 -16.99
N ARG A 108 -13.13 0.71 -18.23
CA ARG A 108 -12.27 0.37 -19.36
C ARG A 108 -11.26 1.48 -19.58
N HIS A 109 -10.00 1.11 -19.67
CA HIS A 109 -8.90 2.04 -19.95
C HIS A 109 -8.56 2.00 -21.43
N PHE A 110 -8.24 3.16 -21.99
CA PHE A 110 -7.81 3.33 -23.36
C PHE A 110 -6.55 4.17 -23.39
N VAL A 111 -5.73 3.93 -24.39
CA VAL A 111 -4.54 4.71 -24.70
C VAL A 111 -4.55 5.08 -26.18
N ALA A 112 -3.98 6.24 -26.50
CA ALA A 112 -3.84 6.67 -27.87
C ALA A 112 -2.41 7.12 -28.17
N THR A 113 -1.99 6.82 -29.40
CA THR A 113 -0.77 7.31 -30.04
C THR A 113 -1.09 7.73 -31.47
N LEU A 114 -0.09 8.25 -32.20
CA LEU A 114 -0.22 8.50 -33.64
C LEU A 114 0.50 7.41 -34.42
N ASP A 115 -0.12 6.96 -35.52
CA ASP A 115 0.54 6.09 -36.50
C ASP A 115 1.51 6.90 -37.38
N ALA A 116 2.22 6.21 -38.31
CA ALA A 116 3.17 6.84 -39.22
C ALA A 116 2.52 7.88 -40.16
N GLU A 117 1.22 7.74 -40.44
CA GLU A 117 0.41 8.68 -41.23
C GLU A 117 -0.19 9.80 -40.38
N GLY A 118 0.11 9.81 -39.06
CA GLY A 118 -0.35 10.80 -38.11
C GLY A 118 -1.83 10.66 -37.72
N ARG A 119 -2.48 9.49 -37.92
CA ARG A 119 -3.86 9.21 -37.48
C ARG A 119 -3.83 8.70 -36.03
N ALA A 120 -4.87 9.00 -35.26
CA ALA A 120 -5.00 8.50 -33.91
C ALA A 120 -5.19 6.97 -33.91
N GLN A 121 -4.27 6.24 -33.31
CA GLN A 121 -4.37 4.82 -33.05
C GLN A 121 -4.78 4.62 -31.60
N VAL A 122 -6.01 4.13 -31.39
CA VAL A 122 -6.58 3.88 -30.07
C VAL A 122 -6.54 2.40 -29.74
N GLN A 123 -6.10 2.08 -28.55
CA GLN A 123 -6.00 0.69 -28.06
C GLN A 123 -6.59 0.59 -26.65
N PRO A 124 -7.30 -0.51 -26.34
CA PRO A 124 -7.64 -0.81 -24.95
C PRO A 124 -6.35 -1.08 -24.16
N ALA A 125 -6.27 -0.53 -22.97
CA ALA A 125 -5.20 -0.78 -22.02
C ALA A 125 -5.76 -1.53 -20.82
N ALA A 126 -5.01 -2.51 -20.33
CA ALA A 126 -5.31 -3.23 -19.09
C ALA A 126 -4.18 -2.96 -18.09
N PRO A 127 -4.15 -1.79 -17.45
CA PRO A 127 -3.14 -1.52 -16.43
C PRO A 127 -3.26 -2.53 -15.30
N THR A 128 -2.14 -2.94 -14.74
CA THR A 128 -2.17 -3.76 -13.54
C THR A 128 -2.83 -2.98 -12.40
N GLN A 129 -3.65 -3.64 -11.62
CA GLN A 129 -4.26 -3.10 -10.41
C GLN A 129 -3.60 -3.69 -9.15
N LEU A 130 -2.38 -4.21 -9.27
CA LEU A 130 -1.67 -4.86 -8.16
C LEU A 130 -1.44 -3.89 -6.99
N GLY A 131 -0.92 -2.70 -7.29
CA GLY A 131 -0.68 -1.68 -6.29
C GLY A 131 -1.96 -1.17 -5.64
N ASP A 132 -3.03 -0.99 -6.43
CA ASP A 132 -4.36 -0.64 -5.92
C ASP A 132 -4.93 -1.72 -5.00
N PHE A 133 -4.76 -2.99 -5.35
CA PHE A 133 -5.20 -4.11 -4.52
C PHE A 133 -4.46 -4.17 -3.17
N ILE A 134 -3.14 -3.98 -3.16
CA ILE A 134 -2.37 -3.94 -1.91
C ILE A 134 -2.78 -2.73 -1.05
N ASP A 135 -3.07 -1.59 -1.67
CA ASP A 135 -3.59 -0.41 -1.00
C ASP A 135 -4.99 -0.65 -0.39
N VAL A 136 -5.87 -1.37 -1.09
CA VAL A 136 -7.16 -1.80 -0.51
C VAL A 136 -6.94 -2.70 0.71
N LEU A 137 -6.04 -3.70 0.65
CA LEU A 137 -5.72 -4.54 1.81
C LEU A 137 -5.23 -3.72 3.02
N HIS A 138 -4.44 -2.67 2.79
CA HIS A 138 -4.05 -1.73 3.84
C HIS A 138 -5.27 -1.06 4.48
N ARG A 139 -6.20 -0.56 3.66
CA ARG A 139 -7.35 0.24 4.12
C ARG A 139 -8.48 -0.57 4.75
N VAL A 140 -8.65 -1.83 4.36
CA VAL A 140 -9.68 -2.74 4.92
C VAL A 140 -9.08 -3.80 5.85
N VAL A 141 -7.83 -3.61 6.33
CA VAL A 141 -7.12 -4.53 7.23
C VAL A 141 -7.13 -6.00 6.76
N GLY A 142 -7.06 -6.20 5.46
CA GLY A 142 -7.05 -7.52 4.82
C GLY A 142 -8.40 -8.22 4.72
N LEU A 143 -9.51 -7.57 5.06
CA LEU A 143 -10.84 -8.16 4.94
C LEU A 143 -11.33 -8.16 3.48
N PRO A 144 -12.15 -9.16 3.06
CA PRO A 144 -12.67 -9.26 1.70
C PRO A 144 -13.90 -8.35 1.48
N VAL A 145 -13.76 -7.07 1.75
CA VAL A 145 -14.82 -6.06 1.66
C VAL A 145 -14.34 -4.87 0.82
N ASP A 146 -15.29 -4.15 0.24
CA ASP A 146 -14.98 -2.92 -0.48
C ASP A 146 -14.58 -1.80 0.51
N ASN A 147 -13.64 -0.95 0.08
CA ASN A 147 -13.07 0.07 0.95
C ASN A 147 -14.07 1.18 1.32
N ASP A 148 -14.75 1.76 0.34
CA ASP A 148 -15.49 3.00 0.56
C ASP A 148 -16.68 2.86 1.52
N PRO A 149 -17.55 1.86 1.41
CA PRO A 149 -18.63 1.67 2.38
C PRO A 149 -18.11 1.16 3.74
N ASN A 150 -16.88 0.65 3.81
CA ASN A 150 -16.32 -0.01 4.99
C ASN A 150 -15.16 0.75 5.65
N ARG A 151 -14.95 2.02 5.35
CA ARG A 151 -13.91 2.87 5.98
C ARG A 151 -13.99 2.89 7.51
N TRP A 152 -15.16 2.71 8.08
CA TRP A 152 -15.37 2.63 9.53
C TRP A 152 -14.59 1.48 10.19
N LEU A 153 -14.28 0.39 9.46
CA LEU A 153 -13.44 -0.71 9.96
C LEU A 153 -12.05 -0.20 10.32
N MET A 154 -11.41 0.51 9.37
CA MET A 154 -10.12 1.16 9.66
C MET A 154 -10.27 2.23 10.74
N GLY A 155 -11.41 2.93 10.80
CA GLY A 155 -11.72 3.90 11.85
C GLY A 155 -11.66 3.29 13.25
N VAL A 156 -12.33 2.17 13.48
CA VAL A 156 -12.29 1.43 14.75
C VAL A 156 -10.88 0.94 15.07
N VAL A 157 -10.21 0.34 14.09
CA VAL A 157 -8.84 -0.19 14.26
C VAL A 157 -7.85 0.94 14.58
N SER A 158 -7.93 2.08 13.89
CA SER A 158 -7.06 3.24 14.13
C SER A 158 -7.33 3.91 15.48
N ALA A 159 -8.58 3.96 15.94
CA ALA A 159 -8.92 4.45 17.27
C ALA A 159 -8.35 3.54 18.38
N LEU A 160 -8.47 2.22 18.22
CA LEU A 160 -7.84 1.25 19.14
C LEU A 160 -6.32 1.35 19.12
N TYR A 161 -5.73 1.60 17.94
CA TYR A 161 -4.31 1.83 17.79
C TYR A 161 -3.85 3.10 18.53
N ALA A 162 -4.54 4.22 18.35
CA ALA A 162 -4.25 5.46 19.06
C ALA A 162 -4.31 5.26 20.58
N LEU A 163 -5.33 4.53 21.06
CA LEU A 163 -5.48 4.20 22.47
C LEU A 163 -4.36 3.28 22.98
N ALA A 164 -3.96 2.28 22.18
CA ALA A 164 -2.83 1.42 22.48
C ALA A 164 -1.52 2.23 22.55
N LEU A 165 -1.31 3.15 21.62
CA LEU A 165 -0.11 3.99 21.57
C LEU A 165 -0.02 4.90 22.80
N VAL A 166 -1.07 5.67 23.11
CA VAL A 166 -1.10 6.57 24.27
C VAL A 166 -0.89 5.79 25.57
N SER A 167 -1.63 4.67 25.74
CA SER A 167 -1.47 3.84 26.94
C SER A 167 -0.07 3.20 27.03
N GLY A 168 0.52 2.80 25.92
CA GLY A 168 1.87 2.26 25.85
C GLY A 168 2.93 3.28 26.26
N VAL A 169 2.82 4.51 25.77
CA VAL A 169 3.70 5.62 26.17
C VAL A 169 3.60 5.87 27.66
N VAL A 170 2.39 5.95 28.22
CA VAL A 170 2.18 6.15 29.67
C VAL A 170 2.81 5.02 30.50
N VAL A 171 2.68 3.78 30.06
CA VAL A 171 3.30 2.61 30.72
C VAL A 171 4.83 2.66 30.68
N LEU A 172 5.38 3.17 29.59
CA LEU A 172 6.81 3.21 29.35
C LEU A 172 7.52 4.39 30.06
N LEU A 173 6.82 5.53 30.23
CA LEU A 173 7.40 6.76 30.78
C LEU A 173 8.30 6.57 32.04
N PRO A 174 7.91 5.76 33.06
CA PRO A 174 8.73 5.59 34.26
C PRO A 174 10.09 4.90 34.03
N SER A 175 10.22 4.17 32.93
CA SER A 175 11.42 3.36 32.61
C SER A 175 12.03 3.69 31.25
N LEU A 176 11.55 4.75 30.57
CA LEU A 176 11.86 5.08 29.19
C LEU A 176 13.37 5.03 28.86
N VAL A 177 14.18 5.76 29.61
CA VAL A 177 15.65 5.83 29.39
C VAL A 177 16.31 4.48 29.62
N LYS A 178 15.90 3.77 30.68
CA LYS A 178 16.46 2.45 31.02
C LYS A 178 16.10 1.40 29.96
N ASP A 179 14.87 1.42 29.45
CA ASP A 179 14.37 0.44 28.51
C ASP A 179 14.87 0.73 27.07
N PHE A 180 15.17 2.00 26.75
CA PHE A 180 15.77 2.37 25.47
C PHE A 180 17.12 1.69 25.22
N PHE A 181 17.95 1.57 26.29
CA PHE A 181 19.26 0.94 26.17
C PHE A 181 19.29 -0.54 26.59
N ALA A 182 18.13 -1.12 26.90
CA ALA A 182 18.05 -2.46 27.47
C ALA A 182 17.64 -3.51 26.44
N LEU A 183 18.55 -3.90 25.54
CA LEU A 183 18.36 -5.10 24.72
C LEU A 183 19.15 -6.28 25.32
N ARG A 184 18.47 -7.09 26.14
CA ARG A 184 19.08 -8.22 26.84
C ARG A 184 18.88 -9.50 26.07
N VAL A 185 19.86 -9.87 25.25
CA VAL A 185 19.87 -11.11 24.48
C VAL A 185 20.24 -12.27 25.43
N GLY A 186 19.28 -13.15 25.75
CA GLY A 186 19.48 -14.27 26.66
C GLY A 186 18.47 -15.39 26.50
N ARG A 187 18.55 -16.42 27.35
CA ARG A 187 17.66 -17.58 27.31
C ARG A 187 16.20 -17.27 27.67
N ASN A 188 15.92 -16.12 28.30
CA ASN A 188 14.57 -15.71 28.69
C ASN A 188 13.86 -14.98 27.52
N LEU A 189 13.13 -15.74 26.70
CA LEU A 189 12.43 -15.23 25.53
C LEU A 189 11.40 -14.15 25.86
N LYS A 190 10.66 -14.28 26.96
CA LYS A 190 9.70 -13.24 27.35
C LYS A 190 10.37 -11.89 27.53
N ARG A 191 11.57 -11.89 28.14
CA ARG A 191 12.34 -10.67 28.37
C ARG A 191 12.92 -10.12 27.07
N LEU A 192 13.46 -11.00 26.22
CA LEU A 192 13.94 -10.60 24.89
C LEU A 192 12.86 -9.94 24.05
N TRP A 193 11.67 -10.55 23.98
CA TRP A 193 10.54 -9.98 23.25
C TRP A 193 10.09 -8.65 23.86
N LEU A 194 10.07 -8.51 25.19
CA LEU A 194 9.71 -7.26 25.85
C LEU A 194 10.73 -6.15 25.56
N ASP A 195 12.02 -6.44 25.72
CA ASP A 195 13.09 -5.48 25.46
C ASP A 195 13.06 -5.04 23.98
N ALA A 196 12.93 -5.98 23.05
CA ALA A 196 12.85 -5.69 21.61
C ALA A 196 11.59 -4.90 21.25
N HIS A 197 10.43 -5.25 21.82
CA HIS A 197 9.18 -4.50 21.63
C HIS A 197 9.32 -3.06 22.11
N ASN A 198 9.90 -2.85 23.30
CA ASN A 198 10.09 -1.52 23.85
C ASN A 198 11.08 -0.69 23.01
N VAL A 199 12.24 -1.26 22.64
CA VAL A 199 13.24 -0.55 21.83
C VAL A 199 12.67 -0.14 20.47
N VAL A 200 12.03 -1.06 19.76
CA VAL A 200 11.39 -0.74 18.47
C VAL A 200 10.30 0.29 18.66
N GLY A 201 9.43 0.12 19.68
CA GLY A 201 8.36 1.07 19.97
C GLY A 201 8.85 2.48 20.31
N ILE A 202 9.99 2.61 21.04
CA ILE A 202 10.57 3.92 21.36
C ILE A 202 11.18 4.56 20.12
N VAL A 203 12.01 3.80 19.36
CA VAL A 203 12.69 4.33 18.17
C VAL A 203 11.71 4.75 17.09
N SER A 204 10.63 3.98 16.88
CA SER A 204 9.60 4.29 15.89
C SER A 204 8.46 5.16 16.43
N LEU A 205 8.53 5.64 17.68
CA LEU A 205 7.45 6.40 18.31
C LEU A 205 6.99 7.64 17.50
N PRO A 206 7.87 8.50 16.98
CA PRO A 206 7.45 9.65 16.17
C PRO A 206 6.64 9.22 14.94
N PHE A 207 7.08 8.18 14.25
CA PHE A 207 6.36 7.60 13.12
C PHE A 207 4.99 7.05 13.53
N HIS A 208 4.89 6.32 14.64
CA HIS A 208 3.63 5.80 15.14
C HIS A 208 2.65 6.89 15.57
N LEU A 209 3.13 8.02 16.14
CA LEU A 209 2.29 9.17 16.46
C LEU A 209 1.68 9.78 15.19
N VAL A 210 2.50 9.97 14.16
CA VAL A 210 2.04 10.46 12.86
C VAL A 210 1.02 9.50 12.25
N MET A 211 1.33 8.19 12.19
CA MET A 211 0.43 7.19 11.61
C MET A 211 -0.91 7.10 12.37
N ALA A 212 -0.89 7.09 13.71
CA ALA A 212 -2.11 7.01 14.50
C ALA A 212 -3.01 8.23 14.29
N LEU A 213 -2.43 9.44 14.34
CA LEU A 213 -3.16 10.69 14.17
C LEU A 213 -3.76 10.79 12.77
N THR A 214 -2.96 10.55 11.73
CA THR A 214 -3.38 10.69 10.34
C THR A 214 -4.39 9.60 9.95
N ALA A 215 -4.22 8.36 10.42
CA ALA A 215 -5.16 7.26 10.17
C ALA A 215 -6.54 7.54 10.79
N VAL A 216 -6.60 8.06 12.02
CA VAL A 216 -7.87 8.45 12.66
C VAL A 216 -8.55 9.57 11.85
N VAL A 217 -7.79 10.61 11.46
CA VAL A 217 -8.34 11.71 10.67
C VAL A 217 -8.86 11.22 9.32
N PHE A 218 -8.10 10.39 8.60
CA PHE A 218 -8.54 9.86 7.31
C PHE A 218 -9.74 8.93 7.41
N ALA A 219 -9.81 8.10 8.44
CA ALA A 219 -10.93 7.18 8.62
C ALA A 219 -12.25 7.90 8.98
N PHE A 220 -12.16 9.01 9.72
CA PHE A 220 -13.33 9.76 10.20
C PHE A 220 -13.55 11.10 9.47
N HIS A 221 -12.84 11.38 8.36
CA HIS A 221 -12.88 12.69 7.70
C HIS A 221 -14.29 13.10 7.27
N ASP A 222 -15.15 12.18 6.81
CA ASP A 222 -16.53 12.49 6.43
C ASP A 222 -17.33 13.02 7.64
N GLY A 223 -17.16 12.37 8.80
CA GLY A 223 -17.78 12.83 10.05
C GLY A 223 -17.21 14.17 10.52
N ILE A 224 -15.90 14.39 10.34
CA ILE A 224 -15.24 15.65 10.67
C ILE A 224 -15.76 16.78 9.77
N TYR A 225 -15.89 16.54 8.45
CA TYR A 225 -16.45 17.51 7.51
C TYR A 225 -17.92 17.79 7.78
N ALA A 226 -18.73 16.76 8.08
CA ALA A 226 -20.13 16.94 8.44
C ALA A 226 -20.30 17.77 9.73
N LEU A 227 -19.43 17.56 10.71
CA LEU A 227 -19.42 18.35 11.95
C LEU A 227 -18.99 19.80 11.70
N GLN A 228 -17.94 20.01 10.91
CA GLN A 228 -17.50 21.34 10.50
C GLN A 228 -18.58 22.10 9.72
N ASP A 229 -19.24 21.43 8.78
CA ASP A 229 -20.33 22.01 8.00
C ASP A 229 -21.46 22.49 8.90
N ARG A 230 -21.85 21.63 9.85
CA ARG A 230 -22.92 21.96 10.81
C ARG A 230 -22.57 23.09 11.78
N LEU A 231 -21.31 23.12 12.28
CA LEU A 231 -20.90 24.05 13.35
C LEU A 231 -20.36 25.37 12.81
N LEU A 232 -19.70 25.37 11.64
CA LEU A 232 -18.94 26.51 11.14
C LEU A 232 -19.47 27.06 9.80
N HIS A 233 -20.10 26.21 8.98
CA HIS A 233 -20.47 26.56 7.62
C HIS A 233 -21.97 26.55 7.37
N GLU A 234 -22.80 26.34 8.39
CA GLU A 234 -24.28 26.39 8.34
C GLU A 234 -24.89 25.53 7.20
N GLY A 235 -24.29 24.36 6.89
CA GLY A 235 -24.75 23.47 5.83
C GLY A 235 -24.30 23.87 4.41
N ARG A 236 -23.42 24.85 4.25
CA ARG A 236 -22.98 25.38 2.93
C ARG A 236 -21.78 24.64 2.36
N LEU A 237 -21.07 23.84 3.15
CA LEU A 237 -19.86 23.17 2.70
C LEU A 237 -20.15 22.13 1.60
N ALA A 238 -21.25 21.40 1.73
CA ALA A 238 -21.69 20.44 0.72
C ALA A 238 -21.95 21.12 -0.65
N GLY A 239 -22.54 22.32 -0.65
CA GLY A 239 -22.75 23.13 -1.85
C GLY A 239 -21.46 23.64 -2.49
N ALA A 240 -20.44 23.92 -1.67
CA ALA A 240 -19.14 24.39 -2.16
C ALA A 240 -18.36 23.33 -2.96
N PHE A 241 -18.59 22.04 -2.65
CA PHE A 241 -18.01 20.90 -3.38
C PHE A 241 -18.87 20.43 -4.55
N GLN A 242 -20.15 20.82 -4.62
CA GLN A 242 -20.99 20.55 -5.78
C GLN A 242 -20.53 21.43 -6.94
N ARG A 243 -20.10 20.81 -8.03
CA ARG A 243 -19.89 21.54 -9.28
C ARG A 243 -21.25 22.12 -9.71
N PRO A 244 -21.38 23.45 -9.86
CA PRO A 244 -22.62 24.00 -10.39
C PRO A 244 -22.97 23.29 -11.72
N ALA A 245 -24.22 22.95 -11.93
CA ALA A 245 -24.66 22.28 -13.16
C ALA A 245 -24.12 23.03 -14.39
N ALA A 246 -23.66 22.31 -15.40
CA ALA A 246 -23.28 22.95 -16.66
C ALA A 246 -24.48 23.71 -17.17
N SER A 247 -24.30 24.97 -17.58
CA SER A 247 -25.36 25.74 -18.25
C SER A 247 -25.81 24.96 -19.47
N ALA A 248 -27.03 24.43 -19.41
CA ALA A 248 -27.64 23.72 -20.53
C ALA A 248 -27.68 24.71 -21.72
N GLY A 249 -27.02 24.35 -22.84
CA GLY A 249 -27.11 25.12 -24.08
C GLY A 249 -25.83 25.80 -24.58
N ALA A 250 -24.71 25.72 -23.87
CA ALA A 250 -23.45 26.22 -24.43
C ALA A 250 -22.93 25.27 -25.54
N ALA A 251 -22.65 25.84 -26.72
CA ALA A 251 -22.10 25.09 -27.85
C ALA A 251 -20.70 24.48 -27.46
N PRO A 252 -20.41 23.26 -27.93
CA PRO A 252 -19.07 22.66 -27.73
C PRO A 252 -17.98 23.57 -28.30
N ARG A 253 -16.89 23.72 -27.55
CA ARG A 253 -15.69 24.45 -27.99
C ARG A 253 -14.87 23.57 -28.92
N ASP A 254 -14.26 24.17 -29.94
CA ASP A 254 -13.42 23.46 -30.90
C ASP A 254 -12.08 23.09 -30.24
N PRO A 255 -11.72 21.79 -30.09
CA PRO A 255 -10.46 21.37 -29.53
C PRO A 255 -9.23 21.82 -30.34
N ALA A 256 -9.40 22.13 -31.64
CA ALA A 256 -8.30 22.65 -32.46
C ALA A 256 -7.84 24.06 -32.03
N THR A 257 -8.70 24.81 -31.33
CA THR A 257 -8.35 26.16 -30.82
C THR A 257 -7.75 26.16 -29.41
N MET A 258 -7.56 24.97 -28.80
CA MET A 258 -6.82 24.87 -27.55
C MET A 258 -5.35 25.27 -27.74
N ARG A 259 -4.78 25.90 -26.73
CA ARG A 259 -3.34 26.18 -26.67
C ARG A 259 -2.53 24.89 -26.63
N ALA A 260 -1.37 24.93 -27.27
CA ALA A 260 -0.48 23.78 -27.25
C ALA A 260 -0.05 23.42 -25.81
N PRO A 261 0.13 22.14 -25.49
CA PRO A 261 0.60 21.72 -24.16
C PRO A 261 1.85 22.46 -23.69
N ALA A 262 2.78 22.77 -24.58
CA ALA A 262 3.98 23.53 -24.27
C ALA A 262 3.68 24.96 -23.76
N GLU A 263 2.66 25.66 -24.29
CA GLU A 263 2.26 26.98 -23.85
C GLU A 263 1.64 26.92 -22.44
N LEU A 264 0.81 25.89 -22.16
CA LEU A 264 0.23 25.68 -20.85
C LEU A 264 1.32 25.38 -19.81
N LEU A 265 2.31 24.58 -20.16
CA LEU A 265 3.46 24.28 -19.31
C LEU A 265 4.34 25.53 -19.08
N ALA A 266 4.52 26.38 -20.09
CA ALA A 266 5.24 27.65 -19.95
C ALA A 266 4.54 28.59 -18.94
N ALA A 267 3.19 28.66 -18.97
CA ALA A 267 2.43 29.43 -18.00
C ALA A 267 2.58 28.91 -16.56
N VAL A 268 2.66 27.57 -16.40
CA VAL A 268 2.90 26.95 -15.08
C VAL A 268 4.32 27.24 -14.59
N ARG A 269 5.34 27.07 -15.43
CA ARG A 269 6.74 27.35 -15.09
C ARG A 269 6.96 28.81 -14.68
N ALA A 270 6.21 29.73 -15.27
CA ALA A 270 6.32 31.15 -14.92
C ALA A 270 5.91 31.46 -13.46
N ILE A 271 4.98 30.69 -12.89
CA ILE A 271 4.50 30.85 -11.50
C ILE A 271 5.14 29.91 -10.50
N ALA A 272 5.71 28.81 -10.97
CA ALA A 272 6.32 27.76 -10.13
C ALA A 272 7.53 27.13 -10.86
N PRO A 273 8.71 27.80 -10.84
CA PRO A 273 9.89 27.32 -11.56
C PRO A 273 10.45 25.97 -11.03
N SER A 274 10.26 25.66 -9.73
CA SER A 274 10.70 24.43 -9.08
C SER A 274 9.70 23.27 -9.26
N PHE A 275 8.50 23.54 -9.77
CA PHE A 275 7.49 22.53 -9.98
C PHE A 275 7.78 21.73 -11.26
N GLU A 276 7.92 20.43 -11.13
CA GLU A 276 8.19 19.49 -12.22
C GLU A 276 6.87 18.84 -12.69
N PRO A 277 6.29 19.29 -13.82
CA PRO A 277 5.08 18.69 -14.35
C PRO A 277 5.30 17.26 -14.83
N THR A 278 4.38 16.34 -14.47
CA THR A 278 4.42 14.93 -14.85
C THR A 278 3.30 14.52 -15.79
N ALA A 279 2.13 15.17 -15.67
CA ALA A 279 0.95 14.87 -16.50
C ALA A 279 0.01 16.08 -16.61
N MET A 280 -0.78 16.10 -17.68
CA MET A 280 -1.81 17.11 -17.92
C MET A 280 -3.17 16.39 -18.05
N GLN A 281 -4.04 16.54 -17.05
CA GLN A 281 -5.38 15.99 -17.06
C GLN A 281 -6.37 17.01 -17.61
N TYR A 282 -6.89 16.76 -18.81
CA TYR A 282 -7.91 17.59 -19.45
C TYR A 282 -9.29 17.17 -18.95
N LEU A 283 -10.05 18.13 -18.45
CA LEU A 283 -11.39 17.93 -17.90
C LEU A 283 -12.40 18.63 -18.79
N GLN A 284 -13.34 17.90 -19.36
CA GLN A 284 -14.37 18.41 -20.27
C GLN A 284 -13.79 19.37 -21.33
N PRO A 285 -12.75 18.94 -22.09
CA PRO A 285 -11.97 19.84 -22.95
C PRO A 285 -12.81 20.60 -23.98
N THR A 286 -13.91 20.04 -24.44
CA THR A 286 -14.85 20.68 -25.38
C THR A 286 -16.00 21.41 -24.69
N GLY A 287 -16.10 21.34 -23.37
CA GLY A 287 -17.19 21.92 -22.59
C GLY A 287 -16.95 23.41 -22.24
N PRO A 288 -18.00 24.11 -21.77
CA PRO A 288 -17.91 25.54 -21.39
C PRO A 288 -16.97 25.77 -20.18
N ARG A 289 -16.69 24.72 -19.40
CA ARG A 289 -15.80 24.74 -18.23
C ARG A 289 -14.57 23.90 -18.45
N ALA A 290 -14.06 23.88 -19.68
CA ALA A 290 -12.82 23.20 -19.99
C ALA A 290 -11.70 23.65 -19.05
N ALA A 291 -10.98 22.69 -18.49
CA ALA A 291 -9.87 22.95 -17.59
C ALA A 291 -8.78 21.88 -17.76
N VAL A 292 -7.54 22.26 -17.50
CA VAL A 292 -6.42 21.33 -17.45
C VAL A 292 -5.82 21.38 -16.05
N ARG A 293 -5.75 20.22 -15.39
CA ARG A 293 -4.94 20.05 -14.20
C ARG A 293 -3.55 19.61 -14.63
N VAL A 294 -2.59 20.48 -14.47
CA VAL A 294 -1.17 20.16 -14.67
C VAL A 294 -0.66 19.55 -13.36
N TRP A 295 -0.50 18.26 -13.34
CA TRP A 295 0.02 17.49 -12.21
C TRP A 295 1.54 17.50 -12.23
N GLY A 296 2.15 17.49 -11.04
CA GLY A 296 3.60 17.45 -10.91
C GLY A 296 4.04 17.41 -9.46
N GLN A 297 5.34 17.50 -9.26
CA GLN A 297 5.98 17.41 -7.96
C GLN A 297 6.88 18.64 -7.73
N ASP A 298 7.08 18.98 -6.47
CA ASP A 298 8.07 19.93 -6.02
C ASP A 298 8.66 19.38 -4.71
N GLU A 299 9.89 18.87 -4.79
CA GLU A 299 10.55 18.24 -3.64
C GLU A 299 10.86 19.23 -2.51
N SER A 300 10.89 20.54 -2.80
CA SER A 300 11.14 21.60 -1.82
C SER A 300 9.90 21.99 -1.01
N ALA A 301 8.72 21.50 -1.38
CA ALA A 301 7.46 21.93 -0.80
C ALA A 301 6.57 20.75 -0.35
N VAL A 302 5.62 21.04 0.54
CA VAL A 302 4.63 20.04 1.00
C VAL A 302 3.68 19.71 -0.15
N ALA A 303 3.70 18.43 -0.56
CA ALA A 303 2.81 17.93 -1.61
C ALA A 303 1.37 17.82 -1.13
N PRO A 304 0.37 18.36 -1.85
CA PRO A 304 -1.04 18.28 -1.45
C PRO A 304 -1.62 16.86 -1.46
N ARG A 305 -1.00 15.95 -2.21
CA ARG A 305 -1.45 14.55 -2.38
C ARG A 305 -0.25 13.63 -2.57
N ALA A 306 -0.47 12.33 -2.43
CA ALA A 306 0.58 11.31 -2.59
C ALA A 306 1.34 11.38 -3.93
N ARG A 307 0.63 11.77 -5.02
CA ARG A 307 1.20 11.93 -6.37
C ARG A 307 1.68 13.36 -6.68
N GLY A 308 1.92 14.18 -5.66
CA GLY A 308 2.28 15.59 -5.81
C GLY A 308 1.08 16.50 -5.75
N GLY A 309 1.16 17.64 -6.47
CA GLY A 309 0.09 18.62 -6.56
C GLY A 309 -0.31 18.91 -7.99
N PHE A 310 -1.21 19.87 -8.14
CA PHE A 310 -1.60 20.34 -9.46
C PHE A 310 -1.98 21.82 -9.45
N VAL A 311 -1.85 22.43 -10.62
CA VAL A 311 -2.40 23.75 -10.91
C VAL A 311 -3.46 23.62 -11.99
N VAL A 312 -4.52 24.42 -11.89
CA VAL A 312 -5.61 24.43 -12.89
C VAL A 312 -5.38 25.57 -13.88
N VAL A 313 -5.34 25.21 -15.16
CA VAL A 313 -5.11 26.13 -16.29
C VAL A 313 -6.28 26.05 -17.25
N ASP A 314 -6.72 27.20 -17.81
CA ASP A 314 -7.68 27.22 -18.90
C ASP A 314 -7.00 26.80 -20.21
N PRO A 315 -7.46 25.72 -20.90
CA PRO A 315 -6.79 25.19 -22.07
C PRO A 315 -6.81 26.11 -23.30
N TYR A 316 -7.65 27.11 -23.33
CA TYR A 316 -7.81 28.01 -24.48
C TYR A 316 -7.08 29.34 -24.33
N SER A 317 -6.91 29.82 -23.10
CA SER A 317 -6.26 31.11 -22.81
C SER A 317 -4.90 30.97 -22.10
N ALA A 318 -4.53 29.75 -21.65
CA ALA A 318 -3.39 29.47 -20.80
C ALA A 318 -3.40 30.22 -19.44
N ARG A 319 -4.55 30.80 -19.05
CA ARG A 319 -4.69 31.51 -17.79
C ARG A 319 -4.72 30.53 -16.62
N ILE A 320 -3.97 30.83 -15.56
CA ILE A 320 -4.05 30.09 -14.30
C ILE A 320 -5.39 30.35 -13.63
N VAL A 321 -6.18 29.31 -13.43
CA VAL A 321 -7.53 29.37 -12.84
C VAL A 321 -7.49 29.15 -11.33
N ASN A 322 -6.71 28.16 -10.89
CA ASN A 322 -6.56 27.83 -9.48
C ASN A 322 -5.17 27.24 -9.20
N ARG A 323 -4.54 27.70 -8.13
CA ARG A 323 -3.20 27.27 -7.68
C ARG A 323 -3.17 26.73 -6.24
N ASP A 324 -4.34 26.60 -5.59
CA ASP A 324 -4.42 26.21 -4.18
C ASP A 324 -4.07 24.73 -3.93
N SER A 325 -3.90 23.95 -5.01
CA SER A 325 -3.36 22.58 -4.97
C SER A 325 -1.92 22.49 -5.52
N LEU A 326 -1.26 23.61 -5.76
CA LEU A 326 0.13 23.64 -6.19
C LEU A 326 1.06 23.63 -4.96
N PRO A 327 2.07 22.72 -4.89
CA PRO A 327 3.01 22.69 -3.78
C PRO A 327 3.65 24.06 -3.52
N GLY A 328 3.73 24.45 -2.26
CA GLY A 328 4.30 25.75 -1.85
C GLY A 328 3.42 26.98 -2.05
N GLN A 329 2.27 26.84 -2.72
CA GLN A 329 1.34 27.97 -2.98
C GLN A 329 -0.06 27.78 -2.40
N GLN A 330 -0.23 26.76 -1.56
CA GLN A 330 -1.51 26.47 -0.91
C GLN A 330 -1.88 27.56 0.12
N SER A 331 -3.19 27.73 0.33
CA SER A 331 -3.70 28.44 1.51
C SER A 331 -3.27 27.74 2.81
N ALA A 332 -3.27 28.46 3.94
CA ALA A 332 -2.91 27.89 5.23
C ALA A 332 -3.75 26.64 5.58
N ALA A 333 -5.07 26.66 5.30
CA ALA A 333 -5.96 25.53 5.52
C ALA A 333 -5.55 24.32 4.66
N ASN A 334 -5.29 24.52 3.36
CA ASN A 334 -4.82 23.47 2.47
C ASN A 334 -3.42 22.96 2.82
N THR A 335 -2.54 23.82 3.33
CA THR A 335 -1.23 23.38 3.83
C THR A 335 -1.36 22.41 4.99
N VAL A 336 -2.27 22.68 5.95
CA VAL A 336 -2.54 21.75 7.06
C VAL A 336 -3.06 20.41 6.53
N ILE A 337 -4.09 20.43 5.66
CA ILE A 337 -4.65 19.22 5.07
C ILE A 337 -3.57 18.44 4.29
N SER A 338 -2.80 19.14 3.47
CA SER A 338 -1.71 18.55 2.66
C SER A 338 -0.64 17.91 3.54
N SER A 339 -0.34 18.50 4.70
CA SER A 339 0.62 17.93 5.65
C SER A 339 0.18 16.56 6.20
N PHE A 340 -1.13 16.35 6.42
CA PHE A 340 -1.64 15.02 6.80
C PHE A 340 -1.38 13.99 5.69
N PHE A 341 -1.62 14.35 4.43
CA PHE A 341 -1.32 13.48 3.29
C PHE A 341 0.19 13.23 3.16
N ALA A 342 0.99 14.28 3.20
CA ALA A 342 2.44 14.17 3.04
C ALA A 342 3.06 13.29 4.13
N LEU A 343 2.67 13.51 5.39
CA LEU A 343 3.16 12.74 6.53
C LEU A 343 2.67 11.29 6.54
N HIS A 344 1.44 11.00 6.08
CA HIS A 344 0.95 9.62 6.03
C HIS A 344 1.57 8.83 4.88
N MET A 345 1.68 9.44 3.71
CA MET A 345 2.03 8.77 2.44
C MET A 345 3.51 8.92 2.07
N ALA A 346 4.34 9.52 2.93
CA ALA A 346 5.76 9.77 2.66
C ALA A 346 6.00 10.53 1.34
N SER A 347 5.11 11.47 0.99
CA SER A 347 5.20 12.22 -0.27
C SER A 347 6.04 13.51 -0.16
N PHE A 348 7.03 13.51 0.74
CA PHE A 348 7.98 14.62 0.95
C PHE A 348 9.41 14.09 0.97
N ALA A 349 10.38 14.95 0.65
CA ALA A 349 11.82 14.66 0.71
C ALA A 349 12.29 13.40 -0.05
N GLY A 350 11.51 12.95 -1.06
CA GLY A 350 11.93 11.95 -2.02
C GLY A 350 12.14 10.53 -1.50
N ASP A 351 12.93 9.75 -2.23
CA ASP A 351 13.13 8.32 -1.99
C ASP A 351 13.76 7.95 -0.63
N PRO A 352 14.68 8.73 -0.02
CA PRO A 352 15.20 8.40 1.31
C PRO A 352 14.09 8.30 2.38
N VAL A 353 13.10 9.21 2.34
CA VAL A 353 11.97 9.17 3.28
C VAL A 353 11.04 8.00 2.97
N LYS A 354 10.81 7.67 1.69
CA LYS A 354 10.04 6.48 1.31
C LYS A 354 10.67 5.21 1.87
N TRP A 355 11.99 5.04 1.76
CA TRP A 355 12.70 3.90 2.35
C TRP A 355 12.63 3.88 3.87
N LEU A 356 12.74 5.03 4.52
CA LEU A 356 12.56 5.14 5.97
C LEU A 356 11.16 4.68 6.38
N TYR A 357 10.11 5.13 5.68
CA TYR A 357 8.71 4.73 5.94
C TYR A 357 8.49 3.23 5.69
N PHE A 358 9.08 2.69 4.64
CA PHE A 358 9.05 1.25 4.38
C PHE A 358 9.62 0.44 5.55
N VAL A 359 10.81 0.81 6.02
CA VAL A 359 11.46 0.12 7.15
C VAL A 359 10.66 0.31 8.45
N LEU A 360 10.19 1.52 8.73
CA LEU A 360 9.37 1.80 9.92
C LEU A 360 8.00 1.13 9.83
N GLY A 361 7.41 1.01 8.65
CA GLY A 361 6.17 0.26 8.41
C GLY A 361 6.33 -1.24 8.70
N LEU A 362 7.42 -1.85 8.21
CA LEU A 362 7.75 -3.25 8.54
C LEU A 362 8.06 -3.43 10.04
N ALA A 363 8.77 -2.48 10.66
CA ALA A 363 9.02 -2.46 12.10
C ALA A 363 7.72 -2.35 12.89
N GLY A 364 6.76 -1.54 12.42
CA GLY A 364 5.41 -1.44 12.98
C GLY A 364 4.64 -2.76 12.89
N ALA A 365 4.60 -3.40 11.72
CA ALA A 365 4.01 -4.73 11.58
C ALA A 365 4.63 -5.72 12.58
N TRP A 366 5.97 -5.73 12.68
CA TRP A 366 6.66 -6.56 13.66
C TRP A 366 6.31 -6.19 15.11
N LEU A 367 6.10 -4.91 15.41
CA LEU A 367 5.72 -4.46 16.75
C LEU A 367 4.37 -5.06 17.18
N PHE A 368 3.37 -5.08 16.31
CA PHE A 368 2.08 -5.70 16.59
C PHE A 368 2.17 -7.23 16.72
N TYR A 369 2.97 -7.87 15.85
CA TYR A 369 3.25 -9.29 15.97
C TYR A 369 3.92 -9.65 17.31
N SER A 370 4.96 -8.91 17.69
CA SER A 370 5.69 -9.13 18.96
C SER A 370 4.81 -8.87 20.20
N GLY A 371 3.86 -7.93 20.13
CA GLY A 371 2.85 -7.71 21.17
C GLY A 371 1.99 -8.95 21.43
N ASN A 372 1.53 -9.62 20.36
CA ASN A 372 0.81 -10.89 20.48
C ASN A 372 1.69 -12.01 21.07
N LEU A 373 2.97 -12.09 20.67
CA LEU A 373 3.91 -13.06 21.24
C LEU A 373 4.13 -12.82 22.74
N LEU A 374 4.27 -11.55 23.17
CA LEU A 374 4.38 -11.18 24.59
C LEU A 374 3.15 -11.62 25.39
N TRP A 375 1.96 -11.41 24.84
CA TRP A 375 0.73 -11.86 25.48
C TRP A 375 0.69 -13.38 25.65
N ILE A 376 1.06 -14.14 24.62
CA ILE A 376 1.14 -15.61 24.62
C ILE A 376 2.15 -16.10 25.66
N GLU A 377 3.39 -15.55 25.64
CA GLU A 377 4.45 -15.94 26.57
C GLU A 377 4.14 -15.52 28.02
N SER A 378 3.38 -14.44 28.25
CA SER A 378 2.98 -14.03 29.61
C SER A 378 2.07 -15.05 30.31
N ARG A 379 1.41 -15.92 29.53
CA ARG A 379 0.47 -16.96 30.03
C ARG A 379 1.11 -18.33 30.14
N ARG A 380 2.39 -18.45 29.80
CA ARG A 380 3.13 -19.69 29.93
C ARG A 380 3.40 -19.99 31.41
N LYS A 381 2.98 -21.16 31.87
CA LYS A 381 3.27 -21.71 33.21
C LYS A 381 4.28 -22.85 33.07
N ARG A 382 5.24 -22.94 34.00
CA ARG A 382 6.21 -24.04 34.05
C ARG A 382 5.47 -25.37 34.31
N GLY A 383 5.78 -26.39 33.53
CA GLY A 383 5.26 -27.74 33.73
C GLY A 383 3.77 -27.95 33.37
N ALA A 384 3.06 -26.91 32.90
CA ALA A 384 1.65 -27.01 32.53
C ALA A 384 1.45 -26.83 31.03
N GLU A 385 0.57 -27.66 30.44
CA GLU A 385 0.17 -27.53 29.05
C GLU A 385 -0.50 -26.17 28.79
N PRO A 386 -0.21 -25.53 27.64
CA PRO A 386 -0.83 -24.24 27.30
C PRO A 386 -2.35 -24.39 27.16
N PRO A 387 -3.15 -23.46 27.78
CA PRO A 387 -4.60 -23.48 27.66
C PRO A 387 -5.06 -23.40 26.20
N ARG A 388 -6.23 -23.96 25.87
CA ARG A 388 -6.82 -23.95 24.50
C ARG A 388 -6.87 -22.56 23.89
N ARG A 389 -7.29 -21.54 24.67
CA ARG A 389 -7.31 -20.13 24.23
C ARG A 389 -5.93 -19.59 23.83
N THR A 390 -4.86 -19.98 24.54
CA THR A 390 -3.49 -19.57 24.22
C THR A 390 -3.00 -20.25 22.94
N ARG A 391 -3.32 -21.54 22.74
CA ARG A 391 -3.02 -22.26 21.50
C ARG A 391 -3.75 -21.66 20.30
N TRP A 392 -5.04 -21.31 20.46
CA TRP A 392 -5.81 -20.65 19.42
C TRP A 392 -5.28 -19.27 19.06
N MET A 393 -4.94 -18.45 20.07
CA MET A 393 -4.35 -17.13 19.83
C MET A 393 -3.01 -17.25 19.10
N ALA A 394 -2.18 -18.23 19.45
CA ALA A 394 -0.91 -18.48 18.76
C ALA A 394 -1.13 -18.92 17.30
N ALA A 395 -2.07 -19.84 17.05
CA ALA A 395 -2.42 -20.27 15.70
C ALA A 395 -3.01 -19.12 14.87
N ALA A 396 -3.92 -18.32 15.44
CA ALA A 396 -4.50 -17.15 14.78
C ALA A 396 -3.41 -16.11 14.42
N THR A 397 -2.53 -15.78 15.38
CA THR A 397 -1.43 -14.82 15.14
C THR A 397 -0.55 -15.27 13.97
N ILE A 398 -0.14 -16.55 13.95
CA ILE A 398 0.69 -17.09 12.86
C ILE A 398 -0.09 -17.13 11.55
N GLY A 399 -1.32 -17.67 11.58
CA GLY A 399 -2.15 -17.84 10.40
C GLY A 399 -2.46 -16.50 9.73
N VAL A 400 -2.85 -15.48 10.48
CA VAL A 400 -3.17 -14.16 9.96
C VAL A 400 -1.90 -13.41 9.49
N CYS A 401 -0.88 -13.32 10.35
CA CYS A 401 0.30 -12.54 10.02
C CYS A 401 1.14 -13.18 8.89
N LEU A 402 1.49 -14.46 8.99
CA LEU A 402 2.22 -15.14 7.91
C LEU A 402 1.35 -15.41 6.69
N GLY A 403 0.04 -15.63 6.89
CA GLY A 403 -0.91 -15.77 5.80
C GLY A 403 -1.01 -14.51 4.93
N SER A 404 -1.01 -13.32 5.53
CA SER A 404 -0.98 -12.07 4.77
C SER A 404 0.34 -11.88 4.01
N VAL A 405 1.48 -12.24 4.61
CA VAL A 405 2.79 -12.23 3.92
C VAL A 405 2.78 -13.20 2.73
N CYS A 406 2.33 -14.46 2.94
CA CYS A 406 2.21 -15.44 1.88
C CYS A 406 1.25 -14.98 0.77
N GLY A 407 0.08 -14.47 1.15
CA GLY A 407 -0.94 -14.00 0.21
C GLY A 407 -0.45 -12.86 -0.68
N ILE A 408 0.16 -11.83 -0.08
CA ILE A 408 0.70 -10.68 -0.82
C ILE A 408 1.87 -11.14 -1.72
N SER A 409 2.81 -11.94 -1.19
CA SER A 409 3.93 -12.45 -2.00
C SER A 409 3.46 -13.32 -3.16
N ALA A 410 2.44 -14.18 -2.97
CA ALA A 410 1.84 -14.97 -4.03
C ALA A 410 1.21 -14.10 -5.10
N THR A 411 0.48 -13.06 -4.70
CA THR A 411 -0.20 -12.14 -5.60
C THR A 411 0.81 -11.34 -6.43
N ILE A 412 1.89 -10.84 -5.81
CA ILE A 412 2.97 -10.15 -6.53
C ILE A 412 3.64 -11.14 -7.50
N ALA A 413 4.05 -12.32 -7.06
CA ALA A 413 4.71 -13.32 -7.91
C ALA A 413 3.86 -13.72 -9.12
N ALA A 414 2.53 -13.81 -8.94
CA ALA A 414 1.59 -14.16 -10.00
C ALA A 414 1.29 -13.02 -10.97
N ALA A 415 1.61 -11.77 -10.64
CA ALA A 415 1.19 -10.62 -11.44
C ALA A 415 1.68 -10.65 -12.89
N LYS A 416 2.85 -11.21 -13.14
CA LYS A 416 3.40 -11.40 -14.52
C LYS A 416 2.80 -12.59 -15.28
N TRP A 417 2.03 -13.46 -14.60
CA TRP A 417 1.46 -14.67 -15.18
C TRP A 417 -0.05 -14.55 -15.43
N LEU A 418 -0.74 -13.83 -14.54
CA LEU A 418 -2.20 -13.70 -14.56
C LEU A 418 -2.75 -13.15 -15.89
N PRO A 419 -2.15 -12.13 -16.55
CA PRO A 419 -2.68 -11.61 -17.81
C PRO A 419 -2.84 -12.64 -18.92
N GLY A 420 -2.04 -13.72 -18.92
CA GLY A 420 -2.16 -14.83 -19.86
C GLY A 420 -3.12 -15.95 -19.44
N LEU A 421 -3.60 -15.92 -18.20
CA LEU A 421 -4.37 -17.01 -17.60
C LEU A 421 -5.84 -16.66 -17.31
N VAL A 422 -6.14 -15.39 -17.03
CA VAL A 422 -7.48 -14.94 -16.64
C VAL A 422 -7.89 -13.66 -17.37
N ALA A 423 -9.17 -13.53 -17.67
CA ALA A 423 -9.71 -12.34 -18.32
C ALA A 423 -9.78 -11.12 -17.36
N ASP A 424 -10.12 -11.34 -16.09
CA ASP A 424 -10.13 -10.31 -15.05
C ASP A 424 -8.95 -10.51 -14.10
N VAL A 425 -7.86 -9.80 -14.38
CA VAL A 425 -6.62 -9.86 -13.61
C VAL A 425 -6.83 -9.36 -12.17
N ALA A 426 -7.66 -8.34 -11.97
CA ALA A 426 -7.95 -7.82 -10.65
C ALA A 426 -8.74 -8.82 -9.78
N ALA A 427 -9.71 -9.51 -10.37
CA ALA A 427 -10.40 -10.62 -9.70
C ALA A 427 -9.42 -11.77 -9.40
N GLY A 428 -8.50 -12.05 -10.32
CA GLY A 428 -7.43 -13.04 -10.14
C GLY A 428 -6.54 -12.72 -8.94
N HIS A 429 -6.08 -11.47 -8.79
CA HIS A 429 -5.31 -11.02 -7.63
C HIS A 429 -6.07 -11.23 -6.32
N ARG A 430 -7.35 -10.82 -6.26
CA ARG A 430 -8.19 -10.99 -5.07
C ARG A 430 -8.38 -12.46 -4.72
N ALA A 431 -8.76 -13.27 -5.70
CA ALA A 431 -9.01 -14.70 -5.49
C ALA A 431 -7.76 -15.42 -4.98
N LEU A 432 -6.60 -15.15 -5.59
CA LEU A 432 -5.33 -15.76 -5.18
C LEU A 432 -4.94 -15.34 -3.76
N TYR A 433 -4.99 -14.05 -3.45
CA TYR A 433 -4.67 -13.57 -2.11
C TYR A 433 -5.53 -14.26 -1.05
N TYR A 434 -6.86 -14.23 -1.19
CA TYR A 434 -7.74 -14.79 -0.17
C TYR A 434 -7.68 -16.30 -0.10
N ALA A 435 -7.46 -17.00 -1.21
CA ALA A 435 -7.22 -18.44 -1.21
C ALA A 435 -5.98 -18.81 -0.38
N VAL A 436 -4.86 -18.13 -0.61
CA VAL A 436 -3.62 -18.34 0.14
C VAL A 436 -3.78 -17.94 1.61
N PHE A 437 -4.37 -16.77 1.86
CA PHE A 437 -4.56 -16.22 3.20
C PHE A 437 -5.40 -17.13 4.10
N PHE A 438 -6.59 -17.54 3.64
CA PHE A 438 -7.46 -18.41 4.43
C PHE A 438 -6.91 -19.84 4.54
N THR A 439 -6.23 -20.35 3.50
CA THR A 439 -5.52 -21.62 3.58
C THR A 439 -4.43 -21.60 4.65
N ALA A 440 -3.64 -20.50 4.73
CA ALA A 440 -2.61 -20.34 5.74
C ALA A 440 -3.20 -20.28 7.16
N ILE A 441 -4.34 -19.60 7.35
CA ILE A 441 -5.05 -19.59 8.64
C ILE A 441 -5.50 -21.01 8.99
N GLY A 442 -6.21 -21.71 8.10
CA GLY A 442 -6.65 -23.09 8.32
C GLY A 442 -5.48 -24.04 8.63
N TRP A 443 -4.37 -23.87 7.90
CA TRP A 443 -3.14 -24.63 8.12
C TRP A 443 -2.54 -24.41 9.51
N ALA A 444 -2.48 -23.14 9.97
CA ALA A 444 -1.96 -22.81 11.30
C ALA A 444 -2.80 -23.44 12.42
N PHE A 445 -4.13 -23.47 12.29
CA PHE A 445 -5.01 -24.15 13.23
C PHE A 445 -4.87 -25.66 13.18
N TRP A 446 -4.72 -26.25 11.99
CA TRP A 446 -4.58 -27.69 11.82
C TRP A 446 -3.22 -28.21 12.32
N ARG A 447 -2.10 -27.58 11.92
CA ARG A 447 -0.74 -28.04 12.25
C ARG A 447 -0.25 -27.55 13.62
N GLY A 448 -1.00 -26.61 14.23
CA GLY A 448 -0.59 -25.91 15.44
C GLY A 448 0.53 -24.91 15.20
N SER A 449 0.73 -24.01 16.18
CA SER A 449 1.63 -22.85 16.03
C SER A 449 3.10 -23.23 15.84
N ALA A 450 3.60 -24.30 16.49
CA ALA A 450 5.00 -24.68 16.39
C ALA A 450 5.39 -25.14 14.97
N ARG A 451 4.68 -26.12 14.43
CA ARG A 451 4.95 -26.66 13.09
C ARG A 451 4.48 -25.68 12.00
N GLY A 452 3.28 -25.11 12.19
CA GLY A 452 2.68 -24.16 11.25
C GLY A 452 3.55 -22.95 10.98
N SER A 453 4.18 -22.37 12.01
CA SER A 453 5.08 -21.21 11.83
C SER A 453 6.27 -21.52 10.93
N VAL A 454 6.91 -22.68 11.11
CA VAL A 454 8.06 -23.08 10.28
C VAL A 454 7.63 -23.32 8.84
N GLN A 455 6.51 -24.01 8.64
CA GLN A 455 6.00 -24.35 7.31
C GLN A 455 5.56 -23.09 6.55
N LEU A 456 4.78 -22.21 7.19
CA LEU A 456 4.32 -20.97 6.56
C LEU A 456 5.48 -19.99 6.27
N LEU A 457 6.52 -19.94 7.13
CA LEU A 457 7.71 -19.16 6.82
C LEU A 457 8.43 -19.70 5.57
N TRP A 458 8.56 -21.02 5.40
CA TRP A 458 9.14 -21.58 4.18
C TRP A 458 8.27 -21.35 2.94
N VAL A 459 6.94 -21.40 3.08
CA VAL A 459 6.01 -21.01 2.00
C VAL A 459 6.22 -19.55 1.64
N ALA A 460 6.33 -18.65 2.63
CA ALA A 460 6.62 -17.24 2.39
C ALA A 460 7.98 -17.04 1.67
N VAL A 461 9.02 -17.81 2.03
CA VAL A 461 10.32 -17.79 1.34
C VAL A 461 10.16 -18.12 -0.13
N VAL A 462 9.48 -19.22 -0.44
CA VAL A 462 9.29 -19.68 -1.82
C VAL A 462 8.49 -18.66 -2.63
N LEU A 463 7.38 -18.17 -2.09
CA LEU A 463 6.51 -17.21 -2.77
C LEU A 463 7.21 -15.85 -2.97
N THR A 464 7.99 -15.39 -1.98
CA THR A 464 8.73 -14.13 -2.12
C THR A 464 9.90 -14.27 -3.09
N ALA A 465 10.62 -15.41 -3.09
CA ALA A 465 11.68 -15.71 -4.05
C ALA A 465 11.16 -15.90 -5.48
N ALA A 466 9.90 -16.31 -5.65
CA ALA A 466 9.27 -16.43 -6.96
C ALA A 466 9.12 -15.08 -7.68
N ILE A 467 9.13 -13.94 -6.94
CA ILE A 467 9.05 -12.60 -7.52
C ILE A 467 10.26 -12.33 -8.43
N PRO A 468 11.51 -12.27 -7.93
CA PRO A 468 12.67 -12.08 -8.79
C PRO A 468 12.90 -13.26 -9.76
N ALA A 469 12.49 -14.48 -9.37
CA ALA A 469 12.59 -15.64 -10.25
C ALA A 469 11.72 -15.50 -11.51
N SER A 470 10.55 -14.88 -11.43
CA SER A 470 9.70 -14.61 -12.61
C SER A 470 10.35 -13.61 -13.56
N SER A 471 11.02 -12.56 -13.04
CA SER A 471 11.80 -11.63 -13.87
C SER A 471 12.99 -12.30 -14.56
N LEU A 472 13.72 -13.13 -13.82
CA LEU A 472 14.84 -13.89 -14.37
C LEU A 472 14.37 -14.88 -15.46
N LEU A 473 13.23 -15.52 -15.24
CA LEU A 473 12.65 -16.43 -16.22
C LEU A 473 12.26 -15.69 -17.51
N GLY A 474 11.76 -14.45 -17.39
CA GLY A 474 11.48 -13.58 -18.53
C GLY A 474 12.72 -13.26 -19.38
N VAL A 475 13.92 -13.24 -18.76
CA VAL A 475 15.20 -13.09 -19.47
C VAL A 475 15.64 -14.42 -20.12
N LEU A 476 15.57 -15.52 -19.37
CA LEU A 476 16.12 -16.82 -19.80
C LEU A 476 15.20 -17.56 -20.78
N ALA A 477 13.89 -17.34 -20.69
CA ALA A 477 12.88 -18.04 -21.49
C ALA A 477 11.72 -17.09 -21.85
N PRO A 478 11.93 -16.09 -22.72
CA PRO A 478 10.96 -15.04 -23.03
C PRO A 478 9.64 -15.56 -23.64
N GLY A 479 9.60 -16.81 -24.13
CA GLY A 479 8.39 -17.44 -24.66
C GLY A 479 7.45 -18.03 -23.60
N LEU A 480 7.81 -18.06 -22.32
CA LEU A 480 7.00 -18.67 -21.26
C LEU A 480 5.96 -17.74 -20.62
N GLY A 481 5.86 -16.48 -21.04
CA GLY A 481 4.84 -15.55 -20.59
C GLY A 481 5.33 -14.37 -19.73
N PRO A 482 6.13 -14.55 -18.67
CA PRO A 482 6.62 -13.42 -17.90
C PRO A 482 7.63 -12.59 -18.70
N TRP A 483 7.66 -11.30 -18.42
CA TRP A 483 8.59 -10.35 -19.04
C TRP A 483 9.76 -10.03 -18.11
N PRO A 484 10.95 -9.68 -18.69
CA PRO A 484 12.11 -9.26 -17.92
C PRO A 484 11.87 -7.90 -17.26
N THR A 485 12.67 -7.61 -16.23
CA THR A 485 12.70 -6.29 -15.60
C THR A 485 13.33 -5.27 -16.55
N ALA A 486 12.61 -4.19 -16.86
CA ALA A 486 13.01 -3.20 -17.86
C ALA A 486 13.57 -1.89 -17.26
N SER A 487 13.34 -1.63 -15.95
CA SER A 487 13.72 -0.37 -15.33
C SER A 487 14.40 -0.54 -13.97
N ALA A 488 15.12 0.51 -13.54
CA ALA A 488 15.75 0.56 -12.22
C ALA A 488 14.72 0.44 -11.07
N ALA A 489 13.53 1.06 -11.22
CA ALA A 489 12.46 0.97 -10.23
C ALA A 489 11.92 -0.47 -10.12
N ALA A 490 11.69 -1.14 -11.24
CA ALA A 490 11.25 -2.53 -11.26
C ALA A 490 12.35 -3.49 -10.74
N LEU A 491 13.63 -3.23 -11.03
CA LEU A 491 14.76 -3.96 -10.45
C LEU A 491 14.79 -3.82 -8.92
N GLY A 492 14.42 -2.65 -8.40
CA GLY A 492 14.27 -2.41 -6.96
C GLY A 492 13.26 -3.36 -6.31
N VAL A 493 12.17 -3.72 -7.00
CA VAL A 493 11.20 -4.72 -6.52
C VAL A 493 11.85 -6.10 -6.42
N ASP A 494 12.56 -6.53 -7.47
CA ASP A 494 13.24 -7.84 -7.47
C ASP A 494 14.30 -7.94 -6.37
N LEU A 495 15.13 -6.91 -6.19
CA LEU A 495 16.17 -6.88 -5.14
C LEU A 495 15.55 -6.87 -3.74
N THR A 496 14.50 -6.07 -3.52
CA THR A 496 13.81 -6.02 -2.22
C THR A 496 13.17 -7.36 -1.89
N ALA A 497 12.54 -8.02 -2.87
CA ALA A 497 11.96 -9.34 -2.71
C ALA A 497 13.04 -10.41 -2.43
N ALA A 498 14.18 -10.35 -3.11
CA ALA A 498 15.31 -11.27 -2.85
C ALA A 498 15.84 -11.11 -1.41
N VAL A 499 16.06 -9.88 -0.94
CA VAL A 499 16.46 -9.59 0.45
C VAL A 499 15.39 -10.07 1.42
N GLY A 500 14.11 -9.81 1.13
CA GLY A 500 12.97 -10.29 1.92
C GLY A 500 12.94 -11.82 2.03
N ALA A 501 13.15 -12.54 0.93
CA ALA A 501 13.22 -14.01 0.92
C ALA A 501 14.39 -14.55 1.79
N LEU A 502 15.55 -13.91 1.72
CA LEU A 502 16.70 -14.27 2.57
C LEU A 502 16.42 -14.05 4.06
N LEU A 503 15.80 -12.92 4.42
CA LEU A 503 15.40 -12.63 5.80
C LEU A 503 14.36 -13.63 6.30
N LEU A 504 13.34 -13.95 5.48
CA LEU A 504 12.34 -14.97 5.80
C LEU A 504 12.97 -16.36 5.97
N ALA A 505 13.95 -16.72 5.14
CA ALA A 505 14.69 -17.98 5.26
C ALA A 505 15.52 -18.03 6.57
N TRP A 506 16.15 -16.93 6.95
CA TRP A 506 16.81 -16.82 8.24
C TRP A 506 15.81 -16.98 9.40
N MET A 507 14.65 -16.31 9.34
CA MET A 507 13.57 -16.43 10.34
C MET A 507 13.04 -17.87 10.40
N ALA A 508 12.86 -18.53 9.26
CA ALA A 508 12.39 -19.92 9.18
C ALA A 508 13.37 -20.88 9.89
N ARG A 509 14.70 -20.72 9.63
CA ARG A 509 15.74 -21.50 10.28
C ARG A 509 15.80 -21.24 11.79
N ALA A 510 15.72 -19.96 12.21
CA ALA A 510 15.71 -19.60 13.63
C ALA A 510 14.48 -20.17 14.35
N THR A 511 13.30 -20.08 13.72
CA THR A 511 12.04 -20.65 14.25
C THR A 511 12.11 -22.16 14.32
N ALA A 512 12.63 -22.84 13.29
CA ALA A 512 12.81 -24.30 13.30
C ALA A 512 13.75 -24.76 14.43
N ARG A 513 14.85 -24.05 14.68
CA ARG A 513 15.74 -24.30 15.85
C ARG A 513 14.98 -24.14 17.16
N ARG A 514 14.17 -23.08 17.28
CA ARG A 514 13.35 -22.83 18.46
C ARG A 514 12.32 -23.92 18.69
N VAL A 515 11.66 -24.42 17.63
CA VAL A 515 10.67 -25.49 17.72
C VAL A 515 11.31 -26.80 18.21
N ARG A 516 12.51 -27.14 17.73
CA ARG A 516 13.22 -28.37 18.08
C ARG A 516 13.84 -28.36 19.49
N HIS A 517 14.47 -27.21 19.86
CA HIS A 517 15.31 -27.11 21.06
C HIS A 517 14.76 -26.19 22.13
N GLY A 518 13.57 -25.63 21.89
CA GLY A 518 12.92 -24.74 22.84
C GLY A 518 12.38 -25.46 24.06
N PRO A 519 12.27 -24.79 25.23
CA PRO A 519 11.75 -25.41 26.43
C PRO A 519 10.28 -25.77 26.27
N ALA A 520 9.93 -27.04 26.55
CA ALA A 520 8.57 -27.56 26.65
C ALA A 520 8.09 -27.50 28.13
N PRO A 521 6.73 -27.48 28.37
CA PRO A 521 5.68 -27.32 27.39
C PRO A 521 5.58 -25.86 26.91
N SER A 522 5.34 -25.68 25.60
CA SER A 522 5.18 -24.35 24.98
C SER A 522 4.39 -24.50 23.68
N VAL A 523 3.62 -23.49 23.32
CA VAL A 523 2.96 -23.41 21.99
C VAL A 523 3.97 -23.36 20.83
N TRP A 524 5.24 -23.08 21.14
CA TRP A 524 6.35 -22.93 20.19
C TRP A 524 7.32 -24.12 20.18
N ALA A 525 7.07 -25.17 20.95
CA ALA A 525 7.89 -26.38 20.99
C ALA A 525 7.16 -27.56 20.34
N ALA A 526 7.92 -28.47 19.73
CA ALA A 526 7.34 -29.73 19.24
C ALA A 526 6.82 -30.55 20.44
N PRO A 527 5.74 -31.33 20.28
CA PRO A 527 5.30 -32.30 21.27
C PRO A 527 6.43 -33.29 21.60
N ALA A 528 6.54 -33.71 22.87
CA ALA A 528 7.63 -34.58 23.34
C ALA A 528 7.76 -35.90 22.58
N ALA A 529 6.64 -36.44 22.01
CA ALA A 529 6.64 -37.67 21.22
C ALA A 529 7.47 -37.59 19.92
N ASP A 530 7.60 -36.40 19.32
CA ASP A 530 8.36 -36.21 18.08
C ASP A 530 9.85 -35.89 18.32
N ALA A 531 10.23 -35.59 19.54
CA ALA A 531 11.63 -35.35 19.92
C ALA A 531 12.43 -36.64 20.14
N ALA A 532 11.74 -37.80 20.22
CA ALA A 532 12.30 -39.10 20.56
C ALA A 532 12.48 -40.04 19.36
N ALA A 533 12.27 -39.63 18.11
CA ALA A 533 12.65 -40.44 16.96
C ALA A 533 14.15 -40.27 16.65
N PRO A 534 15.03 -41.22 17.01
CA PRO A 534 16.43 -41.13 16.61
C PRO A 534 16.52 -41.33 15.09
N ALA A 535 17.24 -40.44 14.43
CA ALA A 535 17.78 -40.72 13.12
C ALA A 535 18.80 -41.85 13.28
N GLY A 536 18.45 -43.07 12.85
CA GLY A 536 19.44 -44.14 12.79
C GLY A 536 18.98 -45.43 13.42
N ALA A 537 18.24 -46.25 12.68
CA ALA A 537 18.28 -47.70 12.77
C ALA A 537 18.13 -48.30 11.38
N LEU A 538 19.11 -48.00 10.53
CA LEU A 538 19.53 -48.97 9.51
C LEU A 538 20.73 -49.72 10.12
N SER A 539 20.48 -50.62 11.03
CA SER A 539 21.46 -51.63 11.39
C SER A 539 21.06 -52.92 10.71
N GLY A 540 21.94 -53.39 9.90
CA GLY A 540 21.85 -54.64 9.17
C GLY A 540 21.51 -55.84 10.02
N THR A 541 20.81 -56.76 9.41
CA THR A 541 20.85 -58.16 9.73
C THR A 541 21.45 -58.88 8.53
N GLU A 542 22.76 -59.06 8.58
CA GLU A 542 23.37 -60.26 8.04
C GLU A 542 23.09 -61.40 9.02
N ARG A 543 22.35 -62.38 8.54
CA ARG A 543 22.66 -63.82 8.57
C ARG A 543 21.58 -64.58 7.81
#